data_aee0373e979f84c4da4d7599edd37ba2
#
_entry.id   aee0373e979f84c4da4d7599edd37ba2
#
_cell.length_a   1.000
_cell.length_b   1.000
_cell.length_c   1.000
_cell.angle_alpha   90.00
_cell.angle_beta   90.00
_cell.angle_gamma   90.00
#
_symmetry.space_group_name_H-M   'P 1'
#
loop_
_entity.id
_entity.type
_entity.pdbx_description
1 polymer ?
#
loop_
_entity_poly.entity_id
_entity_poly.type
_entity_poly.pdbx_seq_one_letter_code
_entity_poly.pdbx_strand_id
1 'polypeptide(L)'
;MRIPMLAAGAGLSVARSGQAQGLSKRGLRTLRGQFILHASLILLVAAILTLLGASTFSRASSDLATIDSGSIPSVNAAQSITQDIETIDAQAADYLATAALTDPEPCPISYTSVNDDSLTVHTCDERNIDAETVHVNQTLFEAAHNVTYAGEQTAVERITIGLESYLEDIHQMRVDYGLAANKSNPNDPYLKQAYQAYLGASGILHDQISLATIGADKIPLSKEANLPNCTLANGQTRTPDQWTQGGLTDALDCLSFINYSHLQGAYTDTGNFLGSSIAWIVVLSLLLGLLLLAAVGRMSFASHRVINPGLLPAILLAVIFCSMTIGLLNSLQGTNQQHAQDGAFVQLVQDDYVSVYDAAILNRVATDANADESRWLIALEFNDQANVAHWQDDWNQNVQHISSLLDQAQANQTWQEEITPLQNMKSSWHTYSSIDGQMRTAAQNQSNPKRLLTAEGLSTGDSNRAFNRFFTAVTQLAQANQNHYNQTFQGINTTLMVYFLLCLILFPLTGLLALWGIFMRLKDF
;
A
#
# COMPACT_ATOMS: atom_id res chain seq x y z
N MET A 1 -22.42 6.92 15.88
CA MET A 1 -23.67 6.25 16.35
C MET A 1 -23.42 5.67 17.74
N ARG A 2 -23.90 6.32 18.80
CA ARG A 2 -23.65 5.91 20.19
C ARG A 2 -24.71 4.90 20.61
N ILE A 3 -24.29 3.71 21.04
CA ILE A 3 -25.15 2.69 21.67
C ILE A 3 -25.05 2.88 23.17
N PRO A 4 -26.16 3.03 23.90
CA PRO A 4 -26.15 3.16 25.36
C PRO A 4 -25.98 1.79 26.04
N MET A 5 -25.00 1.70 26.95
CA MET A 5 -24.87 0.59 27.89
C MET A 5 -26.05 0.60 28.88
N LEU A 6 -26.85 -0.46 28.88
CA LEU A 6 -27.81 -0.77 29.89
C LEU A 6 -27.12 -1.52 31.04
N ALA A 7 -26.98 -0.86 32.18
CA ALA A 7 -26.62 -1.50 33.43
C ALA A 7 -27.85 -2.18 34.01
N ALA A 8 -27.89 -3.51 33.97
CA ALA A 8 -28.85 -4.31 34.71
C ALA A 8 -28.17 -4.81 36.00
N GLY A 9 -28.47 -4.13 37.12
CA GLY A 9 -28.17 -4.62 38.44
C GLY A 9 -29.14 -5.71 38.83
N ALA A 10 -28.66 -6.96 38.90
CA ALA A 10 -29.40 -8.06 39.54
C ALA A 10 -28.71 -8.39 40.86
N GLY A 11 -29.37 -8.01 41.96
CA GLY A 11 -28.99 -8.43 43.29
C GLY A 11 -29.18 -9.94 43.46
N LEU A 12 -28.07 -10.65 43.67
CA LEU A 12 -28.06 -12.04 44.07
C LEU A 12 -28.00 -12.12 45.61
N SER A 13 -29.10 -12.52 46.22
CA SER A 13 -29.18 -12.87 47.60
C SER A 13 -28.25 -14.05 47.92
N VAL A 14 -27.35 -13.84 48.85
CA VAL A 14 -26.47 -14.88 49.40
C VAL A 14 -27.30 -15.81 50.29
N ALA A 15 -27.65 -16.98 49.74
CA ALA A 15 -28.07 -18.11 50.56
C ALA A 15 -26.81 -18.83 51.06
N ARG A 16 -26.51 -18.69 52.35
CA ARG A 16 -25.56 -19.53 53.08
C ARG A 16 -26.06 -20.97 53.08
N SER A 17 -25.44 -21.86 52.34
CA SER A 17 -25.51 -23.29 52.61
C SER A 17 -24.12 -23.78 53.05
N GLY A 18 -23.97 -23.93 54.36
CA GLY A 18 -22.89 -24.72 54.92
C GLY A 18 -23.11 -26.18 54.56
N GLN A 19 -22.19 -26.75 53.82
CA GLN A 19 -21.75 -28.15 53.69
C GLN A 19 -21.05 -28.39 52.36
N ALA A 20 -19.83 -27.85 52.19
CA ALA A 20 -18.96 -28.22 51.09
C ALA A 20 -17.48 -28.35 51.54
N GLN A 21 -17.25 -28.82 52.75
CA GLN A 21 -15.89 -29.04 53.27
C GLN A 21 -15.65 -30.52 53.62
N GLY A 22 -15.67 -31.41 52.67
CA GLY A 22 -15.40 -32.83 52.97
C GLY A 22 -15.10 -33.71 51.76
N LEU A 23 -15.41 -33.26 50.54
CA LEU A 23 -15.37 -34.14 49.35
C LEU A 23 -14.07 -34.07 48.51
N SER A 24 -13.18 -33.10 48.74
CA SER A 24 -12.08 -32.86 47.78
C SER A 24 -10.81 -33.72 47.97
N LYS A 25 -10.50 -34.14 49.18
CA LYS A 25 -9.20 -34.83 49.41
C LYS A 25 -9.21 -36.37 49.33
N ARG A 26 -10.37 -37.03 49.48
CA ARG A 26 -10.52 -38.50 49.38
C ARG A 26 -10.76 -38.98 47.95
N GLY A 27 -11.46 -38.22 47.12
CA GLY A 27 -11.77 -38.58 45.71
C GLY A 27 -10.54 -38.63 44.80
N LEU A 28 -9.57 -37.72 45.00
CA LEU A 28 -8.31 -37.66 44.21
C LEU A 28 -7.34 -38.78 44.47
N ARG A 29 -7.51 -39.55 45.57
CA ARG A 29 -6.64 -40.69 45.89
C ARG A 29 -7.08 -42.02 45.25
N THR A 30 -8.26 -42.05 44.64
CA THR A 30 -8.75 -43.22 43.91
C THR A 30 -8.27 -43.20 42.48
N LEU A 31 -7.99 -44.37 41.88
CA LEU A 31 -7.63 -44.51 40.47
C LEU A 31 -8.64 -43.78 39.56
N ARG A 32 -9.93 -43.91 39.85
CA ARG A 32 -10.97 -43.18 39.11
C ARG A 32 -10.83 -41.66 39.18
N GLY A 33 -10.57 -41.11 40.37
CA GLY A 33 -10.36 -39.65 40.53
C GLY A 33 -9.13 -39.14 39.77
N GLN A 34 -8.07 -39.91 39.71
CA GLN A 34 -6.86 -39.56 38.92
C GLN A 34 -7.14 -39.58 37.42
N PHE A 35 -7.92 -40.51 36.89
CA PHE A 35 -8.29 -40.56 35.48
C PHE A 35 -9.22 -39.41 35.08
N ILE A 36 -10.18 -39.05 35.95
CA ILE A 36 -11.08 -37.89 35.74
C ILE A 36 -10.25 -36.61 35.72
N LEU A 37 -9.27 -36.43 36.62
CA LEU A 37 -8.38 -35.28 36.63
C LEU A 37 -7.57 -35.18 35.33
N HIS A 38 -7.02 -36.32 34.85
CA HIS A 38 -6.28 -36.34 33.57
C HIS A 38 -7.15 -35.99 32.39
N ALA A 39 -8.37 -36.54 32.33
CA ALA A 39 -9.34 -36.23 31.28
C ALA A 39 -9.72 -34.74 31.28
N SER A 40 -9.91 -34.16 32.47
CA SER A 40 -10.23 -32.73 32.64
C SER A 40 -9.06 -31.85 32.20
N LEU A 41 -7.81 -32.24 32.50
CA LEU A 41 -6.61 -31.51 32.04
C LEU A 41 -6.43 -31.60 30.53
N ILE A 42 -6.63 -32.75 29.91
CA ILE A 42 -6.59 -32.93 28.45
C ILE A 42 -7.62 -32.04 27.77
N LEU A 43 -8.86 -32.04 28.26
CA LEU A 43 -9.95 -31.19 27.75
C LEU A 43 -9.62 -29.70 27.91
N LEU A 44 -9.06 -29.30 29.04
CA LEU A 44 -8.69 -27.91 29.31
C LEU A 44 -7.60 -27.46 28.32
N VAL A 45 -6.54 -28.26 28.14
CA VAL A 45 -5.46 -27.93 27.20
C VAL A 45 -5.96 -27.92 25.76
N ALA A 46 -6.82 -28.88 25.39
CA ALA A 46 -7.45 -28.89 24.07
C ALA A 46 -8.32 -27.64 23.83
N ALA A 47 -9.10 -27.22 24.85
CA ALA A 47 -9.90 -25.99 24.78
C ALA A 47 -9.04 -24.73 24.65
N ILE A 48 -7.93 -24.66 25.41
CA ILE A 48 -6.98 -23.53 25.29
C ILE A 48 -6.34 -23.51 23.90
N LEU A 49 -5.92 -24.65 23.36
CA LEU A 49 -5.38 -24.76 21.99
C LEU A 49 -6.41 -24.35 20.93
N THR A 50 -7.70 -24.73 21.14
CA THR A 50 -8.79 -24.27 20.26
C THR A 50 -8.90 -22.76 20.25
N LEU A 51 -8.98 -22.14 21.43
CA LEU A 51 -9.13 -20.70 21.56
C LEU A 51 -7.91 -19.96 21.02
N LEU A 52 -6.71 -20.42 21.37
CA LEU A 52 -5.46 -19.81 20.91
C LEU A 52 -5.31 -19.95 19.40
N GLY A 53 -5.50 -21.15 18.83
CA GLY A 53 -5.40 -21.35 17.39
C GLY A 53 -6.45 -20.56 16.62
N ALA A 54 -7.71 -20.63 17.02
CA ALA A 54 -8.77 -19.87 16.38
C ALA A 54 -8.54 -18.35 16.47
N SER A 55 -8.12 -17.83 17.63
CA SER A 55 -7.81 -16.40 17.78
C SER A 55 -6.60 -15.99 16.94
N THR A 56 -5.58 -16.83 16.81
CA THR A 56 -4.41 -16.55 15.98
C THR A 56 -4.79 -16.42 14.50
N PHE A 57 -5.53 -17.38 13.97
CA PHE A 57 -5.94 -17.34 12.56
C PHE A 57 -6.97 -16.25 12.27
N SER A 58 -7.92 -16.02 13.19
CA SER A 58 -8.90 -14.94 13.05
C SER A 58 -8.25 -13.56 13.05
N ARG A 59 -7.29 -13.32 13.96
CA ARG A 59 -6.56 -12.05 14.02
C ARG A 59 -5.68 -11.85 12.78
N ALA A 60 -4.92 -12.86 12.39
CA ALA A 60 -4.10 -12.78 11.17
C ALA A 60 -4.95 -12.47 9.92
N SER A 61 -6.12 -13.09 9.79
CA SER A 61 -7.06 -12.80 8.70
C SER A 61 -7.65 -11.38 8.79
N SER A 62 -7.95 -10.89 10.01
CA SER A 62 -8.45 -9.52 10.21
C SER A 62 -7.38 -8.48 9.90
N ASP A 63 -6.15 -8.69 10.36
CA ASP A 63 -5.02 -7.78 10.10
C ASP A 63 -4.72 -7.73 8.60
N LEU A 64 -4.72 -8.88 7.92
CA LEU A 64 -4.57 -8.99 6.47
C LEU A 64 -5.68 -8.23 5.72
N ALA A 65 -6.93 -8.38 6.15
CA ALA A 65 -8.06 -7.67 5.56
C ALA A 65 -7.96 -6.14 5.77
N THR A 66 -7.44 -5.69 6.92
CA THR A 66 -7.21 -4.26 7.21
C THR A 66 -6.13 -3.68 6.29
N ILE A 67 -5.07 -4.42 6.03
CA ILE A 67 -4.02 -4.03 5.09
C ILE A 67 -4.61 -3.88 3.68
N ASP A 68 -5.34 -4.88 3.21
CA ASP A 68 -5.88 -4.94 1.85
C ASP A 68 -6.99 -3.90 1.60
N SER A 69 -7.90 -3.71 2.55
CA SER A 69 -9.06 -2.82 2.38
C SER A 69 -8.87 -1.40 2.91
N GLY A 70 -7.87 -1.17 3.74
CA GLY A 70 -7.59 0.13 4.38
C GLY A 70 -6.33 0.80 3.84
N SER A 71 -5.16 0.27 4.17
CA SER A 71 -3.88 0.95 3.89
C SER A 71 -3.54 1.01 2.41
N ILE A 72 -3.68 -0.10 1.68
CA ILE A 72 -3.31 -0.19 0.27
C ILE A 72 -4.13 0.75 -0.62
N PRO A 73 -5.48 0.79 -0.54
CA PRO A 73 -6.26 1.72 -1.34
C PRO A 73 -5.92 3.18 -1.08
N SER A 74 -5.64 3.56 0.17
CA SER A 74 -5.26 4.94 0.52
C SER A 74 -3.89 5.34 -0.04
N VAL A 75 -2.89 4.43 0.02
CA VAL A 75 -1.59 4.67 -0.62
C VAL A 75 -1.74 4.79 -2.13
N ASN A 76 -2.48 3.88 -2.76
CA ASN A 76 -2.70 3.91 -4.20
C ASN A 76 -3.45 5.19 -4.63
N ALA A 77 -4.45 5.63 -3.87
CA ALA A 77 -5.16 6.88 -4.14
C ALA A 77 -4.21 8.09 -4.06
N ALA A 78 -3.38 8.19 -3.02
CA ALA A 78 -2.40 9.27 -2.90
C ALA A 78 -1.41 9.29 -4.08
N GLN A 79 -0.90 8.14 -4.50
CA GLN A 79 0.00 8.03 -5.65
C GLN A 79 -0.71 8.38 -6.98
N SER A 80 -1.95 7.93 -7.16
CA SER A 80 -2.75 8.27 -8.35
C SER A 80 -3.00 9.76 -8.43
N ILE A 81 -3.41 10.42 -7.32
CA ILE A 81 -3.63 11.87 -7.28
C ILE A 81 -2.33 12.60 -7.67
N THR A 82 -1.19 12.19 -7.10
CA THR A 82 0.10 12.82 -7.41
C THR A 82 0.42 12.70 -8.90
N GLN A 83 0.31 11.50 -9.45
CA GLN A 83 0.57 11.23 -10.87
C GLN A 83 -0.33 12.05 -11.79
N ASP A 84 -1.63 12.13 -11.48
CA ASP A 84 -2.60 12.87 -12.29
C ASP A 84 -2.28 14.37 -12.29
N ILE A 85 -1.92 14.94 -11.12
CA ILE A 85 -1.56 16.36 -11.01
C ILE A 85 -0.27 16.65 -11.78
N GLU A 86 0.75 15.80 -11.68
CA GLU A 86 1.98 15.92 -12.49
C GLU A 86 1.67 15.81 -14.00
N THR A 87 0.73 14.95 -14.37
CA THR A 87 0.27 14.85 -15.76
C THR A 87 -0.45 16.13 -16.21
N ILE A 88 -1.32 16.71 -15.38
CA ILE A 88 -1.97 18.00 -15.65
C ILE A 88 -0.90 19.09 -15.84
N ASP A 89 0.12 19.12 -15.00
CA ASP A 89 1.16 20.14 -15.07
C ASP A 89 2.00 20.01 -16.35
N ALA A 90 2.38 18.78 -16.73
CA ALA A 90 3.04 18.50 -18.01
C ALA A 90 2.18 18.94 -19.21
N GLN A 91 0.89 18.58 -19.22
CA GLN A 91 -0.04 18.95 -20.28
C GLN A 91 -0.29 20.46 -20.32
N ALA A 92 -0.28 21.14 -19.16
CA ALA A 92 -0.43 22.60 -19.09
C ALA A 92 0.80 23.33 -19.67
N ALA A 93 2.01 22.80 -19.43
CA ALA A 93 3.22 23.32 -20.04
C ALA A 93 3.18 23.13 -21.57
N ASP A 94 2.85 21.93 -22.05
CA ASP A 94 2.71 21.63 -23.47
C ASP A 94 1.62 22.48 -24.12
N TYR A 95 0.46 22.68 -23.46
CA TYR A 95 -0.62 23.54 -23.92
C TYR A 95 -0.16 24.97 -24.23
N LEU A 96 0.76 25.52 -23.41
CA LEU A 96 1.32 26.85 -23.65
C LEU A 96 2.38 26.84 -24.74
N ALA A 97 3.23 25.80 -24.82
CA ALA A 97 4.35 25.72 -25.75
C ALA A 97 3.92 25.38 -27.19
N THR A 98 2.83 24.63 -27.37
CA THR A 98 2.48 24.00 -28.66
C THR A 98 1.59 24.82 -29.57
N ALA A 99 1.35 26.10 -29.26
CA ALA A 99 0.52 27.00 -30.05
C ALA A 99 0.85 27.07 -31.55
N ALA A 100 2.12 26.88 -31.90
CA ALA A 100 2.60 26.92 -33.28
C ALA A 100 2.49 25.57 -34.01
N LEU A 101 2.17 24.47 -33.31
CA LEU A 101 2.00 23.13 -33.85
C LEU A 101 0.54 22.93 -34.28
N THR A 102 0.26 23.03 -35.55
CA THR A 102 -1.11 22.99 -36.11
C THR A 102 -1.45 21.65 -36.78
N ASP A 103 -0.47 20.78 -36.96
CA ASP A 103 -0.69 19.48 -37.60
C ASP A 103 -1.36 18.52 -36.61
N PRO A 104 -2.37 17.76 -37.03
CA PRO A 104 -2.97 16.72 -36.21
C PRO A 104 -1.97 15.61 -35.89
N GLU A 105 -1.98 15.15 -34.63
CA GLU A 105 -1.20 14.02 -34.16
C GLU A 105 -2.07 13.04 -33.40
N PRO A 106 -1.68 11.75 -33.29
CA PRO A 106 -2.39 10.78 -32.48
C PRO A 106 -2.50 11.24 -31.01
N CYS A 107 -3.72 11.40 -30.54
CA CYS A 107 -4.03 11.86 -29.20
C CYS A 107 -4.68 10.75 -28.38
N PRO A 108 -3.94 10.04 -27.52
CA PRO A 108 -4.53 9.18 -26.53
C PRO A 108 -5.24 10.03 -25.47
N ILE A 109 -6.54 9.82 -25.31
CA ILE A 109 -7.29 10.53 -24.27
C ILE A 109 -7.18 9.76 -22.97
N SER A 110 -6.68 10.42 -21.93
CA SER A 110 -6.50 9.87 -20.59
C SER A 110 -7.78 9.19 -20.08
N TYR A 111 -7.61 8.05 -19.41
CA TYR A 111 -8.69 7.21 -18.85
C TYR A 111 -9.73 6.71 -19.87
N THR A 112 -9.43 6.77 -21.15
CA THR A 112 -10.30 6.23 -22.20
C THR A 112 -9.50 5.26 -23.10
N SER A 113 -10.23 4.43 -23.86
CA SER A 113 -9.63 3.64 -24.94
C SER A 113 -9.65 4.37 -26.28
N VAL A 114 -9.96 5.66 -26.27
CA VAL A 114 -10.11 6.48 -27.47
C VAL A 114 -8.79 7.13 -27.82
N ASN A 115 -8.38 6.96 -29.08
CA ASN A 115 -7.29 7.72 -29.69
C ASN A 115 -7.91 8.60 -30.77
N ASP A 116 -7.75 9.92 -30.66
CA ASP A 116 -8.31 10.87 -31.62
C ASP A 116 -7.18 11.45 -32.49
N ASP A 117 -7.04 10.88 -33.67
CA ASP A 117 -6.00 11.28 -34.64
C ASP A 117 -6.35 12.60 -35.38
N SER A 118 -7.46 13.25 -35.03
CA SER A 118 -7.90 14.51 -35.65
C SER A 118 -7.52 15.77 -34.86
N LEU A 119 -6.99 15.61 -33.66
CA LEU A 119 -6.65 16.71 -32.77
C LEU A 119 -5.24 17.23 -33.04
N THR A 120 -5.06 18.53 -32.86
CA THR A 120 -3.72 19.11 -32.71
C THR A 120 -3.18 18.80 -31.32
N VAL A 121 -1.88 18.84 -31.10
CA VAL A 121 -1.25 18.65 -29.79
C VAL A 121 -1.93 19.53 -28.75
N HIS A 122 -2.07 20.82 -28.99
CA HIS A 122 -2.71 21.79 -28.12
C HIS A 122 -4.16 21.41 -27.70
N THR A 123 -4.98 20.91 -28.63
CA THR A 123 -6.34 20.47 -28.30
C THR A 123 -6.38 19.10 -27.62
N CYS A 124 -5.35 18.28 -27.82
CA CYS A 124 -5.13 17.06 -27.10
C CYS A 124 -4.82 17.34 -25.62
N ASP A 125 -3.89 18.25 -25.36
CA ASP A 125 -3.52 18.67 -24.00
C ASP A 125 -4.72 19.22 -23.25
N GLU A 126 -5.53 20.07 -23.90
CA GLU A 126 -6.77 20.61 -23.29
C GLU A 126 -7.72 19.50 -22.83
N ARG A 127 -7.96 18.48 -23.68
CA ARG A 127 -8.82 17.35 -23.33
C ARG A 127 -8.25 16.48 -22.23
N ASN A 128 -6.95 16.28 -22.24
CA ASN A 128 -6.28 15.48 -21.23
C ASN A 128 -6.28 16.19 -19.87
N ILE A 129 -6.03 17.51 -19.82
CA ILE A 129 -6.19 18.30 -18.59
C ILE A 129 -7.60 18.13 -18.00
N ASP A 130 -8.64 18.20 -18.83
CA ASP A 130 -10.02 18.02 -18.37
C ASP A 130 -10.27 16.60 -17.84
N ALA A 131 -9.77 15.57 -18.53
CA ALA A 131 -9.93 14.17 -18.12
C ALA A 131 -9.18 13.86 -16.81
N GLU A 132 -7.94 14.31 -16.68
CA GLU A 132 -7.12 14.16 -15.47
C GLU A 132 -7.75 14.93 -14.30
N THR A 133 -8.25 16.15 -14.51
CA THR A 133 -8.93 16.94 -13.48
C THR A 133 -10.16 16.21 -12.93
N VAL A 134 -10.95 15.56 -13.79
CA VAL A 134 -12.10 14.75 -13.35
C VAL A 134 -11.62 13.57 -12.50
N HIS A 135 -10.58 12.88 -12.94
CA HIS A 135 -10.04 11.71 -12.24
C HIS A 135 -9.42 12.08 -10.88
N VAL A 136 -8.62 13.15 -10.82
CA VAL A 136 -8.07 13.68 -9.54
C VAL A 136 -9.18 13.93 -8.52
N ASN A 137 -10.25 14.64 -8.93
CA ASN A 137 -11.35 14.94 -8.02
C ASN A 137 -12.07 13.68 -7.56
N GLN A 138 -12.25 12.69 -8.43
CA GLN A 138 -12.85 11.40 -8.08
C GLN A 138 -11.96 10.64 -7.08
N THR A 139 -10.66 10.54 -7.35
CA THR A 139 -9.71 9.83 -6.50
C THR A 139 -9.53 10.52 -5.13
N LEU A 140 -9.54 11.86 -5.11
CA LEU A 140 -9.53 12.63 -3.86
C LEU A 140 -10.79 12.39 -3.02
N PHE A 141 -11.96 12.30 -3.67
CA PHE A 141 -13.21 11.93 -3.01
C PHE A 141 -13.14 10.52 -2.42
N GLU A 142 -12.56 9.56 -3.14
CA GLU A 142 -12.34 8.19 -2.67
C GLU A 142 -11.38 8.17 -1.47
N ALA A 143 -10.25 8.90 -1.54
CA ALA A 143 -9.32 9.07 -0.43
C ALA A 143 -9.99 9.65 0.81
N ALA A 144 -10.83 10.69 0.65
CA ALA A 144 -11.57 11.31 1.75
C ALA A 144 -12.59 10.35 2.41
N HIS A 145 -13.11 9.36 1.69
CA HIS A 145 -14.02 8.35 2.23
C HIS A 145 -13.29 7.17 2.89
N ASN A 146 -12.02 6.99 2.60
CA ASN A 146 -11.21 5.89 3.12
C ASN A 146 -10.31 6.30 4.30
N VAL A 147 -10.57 7.43 4.93
CA VAL A 147 -9.82 7.89 6.12
C VAL A 147 -9.93 6.88 7.24
N THR A 148 -8.82 6.26 7.59
CA THR A 148 -8.72 5.16 8.57
C THR A 148 -7.79 5.52 9.73
N TYR A 149 -6.73 6.28 9.46
CA TYR A 149 -5.66 6.57 10.42
C TYR A 149 -5.60 8.03 10.85
N ALA A 150 -4.94 8.26 11.99
CA ALA A 150 -4.70 9.59 12.50
C ALA A 150 -3.88 10.42 11.51
N GLY A 151 -4.36 11.63 11.21
CA GLY A 151 -3.70 12.57 10.33
C GLY A 151 -4.15 12.52 8.87
N GLU A 152 -4.72 11.41 8.39
CA GLU A 152 -5.18 11.31 7.00
C GLU A 152 -6.21 12.38 6.65
N GLN A 153 -7.22 12.57 7.48
CA GLN A 153 -8.24 13.60 7.24
C GLN A 153 -7.62 14.97 7.09
N THR A 154 -6.69 15.33 7.99
CA THR A 154 -6.00 16.62 7.94
C THR A 154 -5.16 16.76 6.66
N ALA A 155 -4.48 15.69 6.25
CA ALA A 155 -3.72 15.68 5.01
C ALA A 155 -4.62 15.86 3.78
N VAL A 156 -5.73 15.12 3.69
CA VAL A 156 -6.71 15.22 2.60
C VAL A 156 -7.33 16.62 2.53
N GLU A 157 -7.71 17.22 3.66
CA GLU A 157 -8.27 18.57 3.69
C GLU A 157 -7.25 19.62 3.18
N ARG A 158 -5.98 19.48 3.52
CA ARG A 158 -4.90 20.36 3.03
C ARG A 158 -4.60 20.17 1.56
N ILE A 159 -4.58 18.91 1.10
CA ILE A 159 -4.46 18.57 -0.33
C ILE A 159 -5.62 19.20 -1.11
N THR A 160 -6.85 19.15 -0.58
CA THR A 160 -8.02 19.76 -1.24
C THR A 160 -7.83 21.25 -1.47
N ILE A 161 -7.36 22.01 -0.46
CA ILE A 161 -7.10 23.46 -0.62
C ILE A 161 -5.97 23.69 -1.65
N GLY A 162 -4.90 22.92 -1.58
CA GLY A 162 -3.79 23.00 -2.52
C GLY A 162 -4.25 22.74 -3.96
N LEU A 163 -5.04 21.69 -4.16
CA LEU A 163 -5.58 21.31 -5.46
C LEU A 163 -6.56 22.35 -6.01
N GLU A 164 -7.46 22.90 -5.18
CA GLU A 164 -8.37 23.96 -5.60
C GLU A 164 -7.59 25.18 -6.12
N SER A 165 -6.56 25.62 -5.39
CA SER A 165 -5.73 26.76 -5.82
C SER A 165 -4.90 26.45 -7.07
N TYR A 166 -4.35 25.25 -7.17
CA TYR A 166 -3.63 24.79 -8.35
C TYR A 166 -4.52 24.79 -9.59
N LEU A 167 -5.73 24.20 -9.50
CA LEU A 167 -6.67 24.13 -10.61
C LEU A 167 -7.25 25.51 -10.98
N GLU A 168 -7.38 26.44 -10.01
CA GLU A 168 -7.76 27.82 -10.29
C GLU A 168 -6.72 28.51 -11.18
N ASP A 169 -5.43 28.35 -10.87
CA ASP A 169 -4.34 28.91 -11.66
C ASP A 169 -4.25 28.26 -13.05
N ILE A 170 -4.45 26.94 -13.18
CA ILE A 170 -4.54 26.24 -14.48
C ILE A 170 -5.72 26.77 -15.29
N HIS A 171 -6.87 26.98 -14.66
CA HIS A 171 -8.02 27.58 -15.34
C HIS A 171 -7.73 29.01 -15.80
N GLN A 172 -7.12 29.85 -14.95
CA GLN A 172 -6.73 31.23 -15.30
C GLN A 172 -5.73 31.24 -16.46
N MET A 173 -4.75 30.35 -16.46
CA MET A 173 -3.83 30.16 -17.57
C MET A 173 -4.56 29.95 -18.90
N ARG A 174 -5.56 29.03 -18.94
CA ARG A 174 -6.34 28.75 -20.15
C ARG A 174 -7.19 29.95 -20.59
N VAL A 175 -7.77 30.68 -19.64
CA VAL A 175 -8.56 31.91 -19.94
C VAL A 175 -7.67 32.97 -20.58
N ASP A 176 -6.51 33.26 -19.98
CA ASP A 176 -5.59 34.27 -20.47
C ASP A 176 -5.00 33.88 -21.83
N TYR A 177 -4.62 32.60 -22.00
CA TYR A 177 -4.20 32.08 -23.29
C TYR A 177 -5.28 32.24 -24.37
N GLY A 178 -6.55 32.01 -24.04
CA GLY A 178 -7.67 32.22 -24.95
C GLY A 178 -7.84 33.67 -25.40
N LEU A 179 -7.45 34.64 -24.53
CA LEU A 179 -7.52 36.08 -24.81
C LEU A 179 -6.31 36.60 -25.61
N ALA A 180 -5.22 35.84 -25.70
CA ALA A 180 -4.02 36.24 -26.42
C ALA A 180 -4.31 36.43 -27.92
N ALA A 181 -3.99 37.61 -28.45
CA ALA A 181 -4.19 37.94 -29.85
C ALA A 181 -3.19 37.25 -30.78
N ASN A 182 -1.99 37.01 -30.29
CA ASN A 182 -0.93 36.31 -31.01
C ASN A 182 -0.25 35.31 -30.12
N LYS A 183 -0.67 34.06 -30.20
CA LYS A 183 -0.22 32.95 -29.38
C LYS A 183 1.21 32.50 -29.62
N SER A 184 1.83 32.93 -30.72
CA SER A 184 3.23 32.69 -31.03
C SER A 184 4.15 33.88 -30.66
N ASN A 185 3.62 34.90 -29.99
CA ASN A 185 4.41 36.05 -29.56
C ASN A 185 4.55 36.08 -28.03
N PRO A 186 5.68 35.71 -27.46
CA PRO A 186 5.89 35.70 -26.02
C PRO A 186 5.78 37.10 -25.37
N ASN A 187 5.67 38.17 -26.16
CA ASN A 187 5.44 39.53 -25.69
C ASN A 187 3.96 39.93 -25.66
N ASP A 188 3.05 39.07 -26.09
CA ASP A 188 1.59 39.31 -25.93
C ASP A 188 1.28 39.39 -24.42
N PRO A 189 0.56 40.45 -23.99
CA PRO A 189 0.30 40.67 -22.57
C PRO A 189 -0.51 39.54 -21.92
N TYR A 190 -1.48 38.98 -22.63
CA TYR A 190 -2.29 37.88 -22.12
C TYR A 190 -1.52 36.56 -22.11
N LEU A 191 -0.65 36.33 -23.11
CA LEU A 191 0.21 35.14 -23.08
C LEU A 191 1.19 35.18 -21.91
N LYS A 192 1.71 36.38 -21.57
CA LYS A 192 2.53 36.56 -20.35
C LYS A 192 1.71 36.31 -19.09
N GLN A 193 0.45 36.73 -19.03
CA GLN A 193 -0.43 36.44 -17.89
C GLN A 193 -0.70 34.94 -17.79
N ALA A 194 -0.97 34.25 -18.90
CA ALA A 194 -1.11 32.79 -18.93
C ALA A 194 0.14 32.08 -18.40
N TYR A 195 1.34 32.49 -18.84
CA TYR A 195 2.59 31.96 -18.31
C TYR A 195 2.77 32.22 -16.81
N GLN A 196 2.40 33.40 -16.31
CA GLN A 196 2.47 33.70 -14.87
C GLN A 196 1.47 32.86 -14.05
N ALA A 197 0.25 32.64 -14.56
CA ALA A 197 -0.71 31.76 -13.92
C ALA A 197 -0.19 30.29 -13.89
N TYR A 198 0.39 29.83 -14.99
CA TYR A 198 1.05 28.53 -15.03
C TYR A 198 2.18 28.40 -13.97
N LEU A 199 3.05 29.43 -13.87
CA LEU A 199 4.11 29.45 -12.83
C LEU A 199 3.53 29.47 -11.41
N GLY A 200 2.35 30.09 -11.22
CA GLY A 200 1.61 30.01 -9.96
C GLY A 200 1.20 28.58 -9.63
N ALA A 201 0.55 27.90 -10.57
CA ALA A 201 0.13 26.51 -10.43
C ALA A 201 1.33 25.58 -10.16
N SER A 202 2.33 25.61 -11.02
CA SER A 202 3.54 24.80 -10.88
C SER A 202 4.29 25.10 -9.57
N GLY A 203 4.30 26.36 -9.12
CA GLY A 203 4.86 26.77 -7.83
C GLY A 203 4.11 26.19 -6.63
N ILE A 204 2.78 26.05 -6.69
CA ILE A 204 1.97 25.36 -5.67
C ILE A 204 2.28 23.86 -5.67
N LEU A 205 2.48 23.28 -6.82
CA LEU A 205 2.80 21.86 -6.96
C LEU A 205 4.18 21.52 -6.37
N HIS A 206 5.23 22.29 -6.72
CA HIS A 206 6.65 21.98 -6.48
C HIS A 206 7.32 22.87 -5.40
N ASP A 207 6.64 23.18 -4.30
CA ASP A 207 7.18 23.86 -3.12
C ASP A 207 7.64 25.32 -3.27
N GLN A 208 7.56 25.92 -4.45
CA GLN A 208 7.88 27.35 -4.61
C GLN A 208 6.86 28.24 -3.93
N ILE A 209 5.61 27.77 -3.85
CA ILE A 209 4.52 28.40 -3.10
C ILE A 209 4.01 27.39 -2.06
N SER A 210 4.30 27.66 -0.77
CA SER A 210 3.86 26.74 0.26
C SER A 210 2.34 26.76 0.46
N LEU A 211 1.77 25.59 0.79
CA LEU A 211 0.35 25.46 1.09
C LEU A 211 -0.12 26.36 2.25
N ALA A 212 0.78 26.72 3.17
CA ALA A 212 0.49 27.68 4.23
C ALA A 212 0.16 29.08 3.68
N THR A 213 0.81 29.50 2.60
CA THR A 213 0.58 30.82 1.97
C THR A 213 -0.81 30.93 1.36
N ILE A 214 -1.36 29.83 0.86
CA ILE A 214 -2.72 29.79 0.29
C ILE A 214 -3.79 29.44 1.32
N GLY A 215 -3.41 29.27 2.59
CA GLY A 215 -4.36 29.17 3.70
C GLY A 215 -4.62 27.77 4.22
N ALA A 216 -3.90 26.76 3.77
CA ALA A 216 -4.01 25.40 4.28
C ALA A 216 -3.56 25.25 5.75
N ASP A 217 -2.79 26.21 6.27
CA ASP A 217 -2.43 26.32 7.68
C ASP A 217 -3.62 26.67 8.60
N LYS A 218 -4.71 27.21 8.05
CA LYS A 218 -5.94 27.51 8.80
C LYS A 218 -6.73 26.25 9.18
N ILE A 219 -6.45 25.12 8.54
CA ILE A 219 -7.00 23.84 8.96
C ILE A 219 -6.27 23.41 10.23
N PRO A 220 -6.98 23.34 11.37
CA PRO A 220 -6.35 22.93 12.61
C PRO A 220 -5.87 21.48 12.48
N LEU A 221 -4.65 21.22 12.96
CA LEU A 221 -4.21 19.87 13.19
C LEU A 221 -5.27 19.15 14.02
N SER A 222 -5.67 17.96 13.59
CA SER A 222 -6.63 17.17 14.36
C SER A 222 -6.09 17.06 15.81
N LYS A 223 -6.98 17.14 16.80
CA LYS A 223 -6.60 17.01 18.22
C LYS A 223 -6.13 15.60 18.59
N GLU A 224 -5.90 14.78 17.60
CA GLU A 224 -5.38 13.43 17.77
C GLU A 224 -3.94 13.53 18.29
N ALA A 225 -3.73 12.94 19.46
CA ALA A 225 -2.40 12.84 20.03
C ALA A 225 -1.55 11.91 19.16
N ASN A 226 -0.31 12.32 18.87
CA ASN A 226 0.70 11.54 18.14
C ASN A 226 0.49 11.43 16.62
N LEU A 227 0.24 12.54 15.93
CA LEU A 227 0.39 12.58 14.49
C LEU A 227 1.84 12.21 14.09
N PRO A 228 2.03 11.35 13.09
CA PRO A 228 3.37 10.94 12.68
C PRO A 228 4.13 12.08 12.01
N ASN A 229 5.46 12.07 12.14
CA ASN A 229 6.30 12.80 11.19
C ASN A 229 6.18 12.10 9.84
N CYS A 230 6.13 12.82 8.75
CA CYS A 230 6.16 12.23 7.42
C CYS A 230 7.56 12.33 6.81
N THR A 231 7.96 11.30 6.05
CA THR A 231 9.16 11.32 5.23
C THR A 231 8.73 11.45 3.77
N LEU A 232 9.22 12.50 3.12
CA LEU A 232 8.94 12.80 1.71
C LEU A 232 9.74 11.87 0.79
N ALA A 233 9.37 11.81 -0.47
CA ALA A 233 10.09 11.01 -1.47
C ALA A 233 11.55 11.42 -1.64
N ASN A 234 11.88 12.70 -1.40
CA ASN A 234 13.27 13.21 -1.40
C ASN A 234 14.05 12.91 -0.11
N GLY A 235 13.48 12.16 0.84
CA GLY A 235 14.08 11.78 2.11
C GLY A 235 14.01 12.84 3.21
N GLN A 236 13.45 14.02 2.96
CA GLN A 236 13.24 15.03 4.00
C GLN A 236 12.12 14.59 4.96
N THR A 237 12.23 14.98 6.24
CA THR A 237 11.22 14.70 7.26
C THR A 237 10.47 15.96 7.62
N ARG A 238 9.15 15.93 7.55
CA ARG A 238 8.25 17.01 8.00
C ARG A 238 7.55 16.59 9.29
N THR A 239 7.60 17.46 10.30
CA THR A 239 6.74 17.32 11.47
C THR A 239 5.31 17.75 11.12
N PRO A 240 4.26 17.33 11.88
CA PRO A 240 2.88 17.73 11.60
C PRO A 240 2.66 19.24 11.41
N ASP A 241 3.37 20.05 12.19
CA ASP A 241 3.32 21.53 12.07
C ASP A 241 3.96 22.05 10.76
N GLN A 242 4.75 21.22 10.10
CA GLN A 242 5.46 21.56 8.86
C GLN A 242 4.80 20.99 7.61
N TRP A 243 3.71 20.21 7.73
CA TRP A 243 3.07 19.56 6.57
C TRP A 243 2.55 20.56 5.51
N THR A 244 2.33 21.81 5.87
CA THR A 244 1.91 22.88 4.96
C THR A 244 3.04 23.79 4.51
N GLN A 245 4.27 23.52 4.93
CA GLN A 245 5.44 24.36 4.57
C GLN A 245 5.95 24.03 3.16
N GLY A 246 5.62 22.87 2.62
CA GLY A 246 5.88 22.49 1.25
C GLY A 246 4.71 22.74 0.31
N GLY A 247 4.82 22.23 -0.91
CA GLY A 247 3.79 22.28 -1.93
C GLY A 247 2.78 21.13 -1.83
N LEU A 248 2.05 20.96 -2.91
CA LEU A 248 1.01 19.94 -3.00
C LEU A 248 1.61 18.52 -3.04
N THR A 249 2.75 18.34 -3.71
CA THR A 249 3.48 17.06 -3.74
C THR A 249 3.94 16.62 -2.36
N ASP A 250 4.46 17.53 -1.52
CA ASP A 250 4.84 17.25 -0.14
C ASP A 250 3.64 16.77 0.71
N ALA A 251 2.47 17.39 0.53
CA ALA A 251 1.26 17.00 1.26
C ALA A 251 0.77 15.60 0.84
N LEU A 252 0.86 15.28 -0.44
CA LEU A 252 0.54 13.96 -0.99
C LEU A 252 1.54 12.89 -0.54
N ASP A 253 2.82 13.22 -0.50
CA ASP A 253 3.85 12.35 0.07
C ASP A 253 3.56 12.06 1.54
N CYS A 254 3.13 13.06 2.33
CA CYS A 254 2.75 12.85 3.72
C CYS A 254 1.52 11.94 3.85
N LEU A 255 0.50 12.09 3.01
CA LEU A 255 -0.67 11.19 2.99
C LEU A 255 -0.25 9.75 2.66
N SER A 256 0.57 9.58 1.63
CA SER A 256 1.12 8.29 1.23
C SER A 256 1.95 7.66 2.35
N PHE A 257 2.84 8.43 2.99
CA PHE A 257 3.70 7.97 4.08
C PHE A 257 2.91 7.54 5.32
N ILE A 258 1.87 8.28 5.73
CA ILE A 258 1.00 7.90 6.85
C ILE A 258 0.45 6.49 6.62
N ASN A 259 -0.14 6.25 5.46
CA ASN A 259 -0.73 4.96 5.11
C ASN A 259 0.32 3.84 4.99
N TYR A 260 1.43 4.11 4.34
CA TYR A 260 2.53 3.15 4.21
C TYR A 260 3.16 2.79 5.56
N SER A 261 3.33 3.77 6.46
CA SER A 261 3.87 3.51 7.80
C SER A 261 2.93 2.64 8.65
N HIS A 262 1.62 2.85 8.54
CA HIS A 262 0.63 1.99 9.18
C HIS A 262 0.60 0.57 8.60
N LEU A 263 0.75 0.44 7.29
CA LEU A 263 0.89 -0.85 6.63
C LEU A 263 2.12 -1.61 7.17
N GLN A 264 3.27 -0.96 7.22
CA GLN A 264 4.51 -1.54 7.77
C GLN A 264 4.36 -1.90 9.25
N GLY A 265 3.71 -1.04 10.03
CA GLY A 265 3.41 -1.29 11.44
C GLY A 265 2.51 -2.52 11.61
N ALA A 266 1.40 -2.58 10.89
CA ALA A 266 0.47 -3.71 10.94
C ALA A 266 1.14 -5.04 10.52
N TYR A 267 1.97 -5.00 9.49
CA TYR A 267 2.77 -6.14 9.06
C TYR A 267 3.74 -6.62 10.17
N THR A 268 4.49 -5.69 10.78
CA THR A 268 5.45 -6.02 11.85
C THR A 268 4.74 -6.57 13.09
N ASP A 269 3.62 -5.97 13.48
CA ASP A 269 2.82 -6.39 14.63
C ASP A 269 2.21 -7.79 14.41
N THR A 270 1.71 -8.06 13.20
CA THR A 270 1.20 -9.39 12.83
C THR A 270 2.32 -10.43 12.86
N GLY A 271 3.50 -10.13 12.33
CA GLY A 271 4.66 -11.01 12.39
C GLY A 271 5.08 -11.35 13.83
N ASN A 272 5.17 -10.35 14.71
CA ASN A 272 5.48 -10.52 16.14
C ASN A 272 4.41 -11.35 16.87
N PHE A 273 3.13 -11.08 16.56
CA PHE A 273 2.02 -11.83 17.14
C PHE A 273 2.02 -13.29 16.69
N LEU A 274 2.26 -13.57 15.41
CA LEU A 274 2.40 -14.94 14.89
C LEU A 274 3.54 -15.68 15.58
N GLY A 275 4.72 -15.06 15.72
CA GLY A 275 5.88 -15.65 16.41
C GLY A 275 5.58 -16.02 17.86
N SER A 276 4.93 -15.14 18.61
CA SER A 276 4.51 -15.43 19.99
C SER A 276 3.46 -16.54 20.05
N SER A 277 2.51 -16.55 19.13
CA SER A 277 1.46 -17.58 19.04
C SER A 277 2.05 -18.96 18.71
N ILE A 278 3.02 -19.04 17.81
CA ILE A 278 3.74 -20.29 17.51
C ILE A 278 4.38 -20.86 18.78
N ALA A 279 5.09 -20.02 19.55
CA ALA A 279 5.74 -20.47 20.79
C ALA A 279 4.73 -21.07 21.77
N TRP A 280 3.59 -20.42 22.01
CA TRP A 280 2.55 -20.92 22.89
C TRP A 280 1.86 -22.18 22.35
N ILE A 281 1.59 -22.27 21.05
CA ILE A 281 1.01 -23.47 20.42
C ILE A 281 1.98 -24.65 20.56
N VAL A 282 3.28 -24.45 20.37
CA VAL A 282 4.30 -25.50 20.58
C VAL A 282 4.29 -25.99 22.02
N VAL A 283 4.35 -25.08 22.99
CA VAL A 283 4.35 -25.44 24.44
C VAL A 283 3.09 -26.22 24.82
N LEU A 284 1.92 -25.73 24.40
CA LEU A 284 0.64 -26.39 24.71
C LEU A 284 0.48 -27.72 23.98
N SER A 285 0.98 -27.83 22.75
CA SER A 285 0.98 -29.08 21.97
C SER A 285 1.85 -30.15 22.62
N LEU A 286 3.04 -29.77 23.10
CA LEU A 286 3.91 -30.66 23.87
C LEU A 286 3.23 -31.09 25.17
N LEU A 287 2.60 -30.16 25.90
CA LEU A 287 1.86 -30.47 27.11
C LEU A 287 0.71 -31.45 26.85
N LEU A 288 -0.09 -31.21 25.77
CA LEU A 288 -1.16 -32.12 25.34
C LEU A 288 -0.61 -33.51 25.03
N GLY A 289 0.47 -33.59 24.28
CA GLY A 289 1.16 -34.85 23.95
C GLY A 289 1.63 -35.61 25.20
N LEU A 290 2.25 -34.92 26.15
CA LEU A 290 2.68 -35.50 27.41
C LEU A 290 1.52 -36.02 28.26
N LEU A 291 0.41 -35.26 28.32
CA LEU A 291 -0.80 -35.68 29.03
C LEU A 291 -1.43 -36.93 28.40
N LEU A 292 -1.52 -36.96 27.07
CA LEU A 292 -2.04 -38.13 26.33
C LEU A 292 -1.15 -39.36 26.53
N LEU A 293 0.16 -39.21 26.43
CA LEU A 293 1.12 -40.31 26.68
C LEU A 293 1.07 -40.79 28.12
N ALA A 294 0.96 -39.87 29.09
CA ALA A 294 0.80 -40.22 30.50
C ALA A 294 -0.50 -40.99 30.77
N ALA A 295 -1.60 -40.61 30.08
CA ALA A 295 -2.87 -41.34 30.17
C ALA A 295 -2.74 -42.76 29.62
N VAL A 296 -2.08 -42.95 28.45
CA VAL A 296 -1.80 -44.27 27.86
C VAL A 296 -0.94 -45.10 28.79
N GLY A 297 0.18 -44.58 29.28
CA GLY A 297 1.09 -45.26 30.18
C GLY A 297 0.39 -45.75 31.44
N ARG A 298 -0.35 -44.88 32.13
CA ARG A 298 -1.10 -45.24 33.35
C ARG A 298 -2.19 -46.30 33.09
N MET A 299 -2.91 -46.18 31.95
CA MET A 299 -3.91 -47.16 31.60
C MET A 299 -3.31 -48.52 31.25
N SER A 300 -2.21 -48.52 30.51
CA SER A 300 -1.48 -49.73 30.15
C SER A 300 -0.97 -50.45 31.39
N PHE A 301 -0.42 -49.72 32.35
CA PHE A 301 -0.01 -50.29 33.65
C PHE A 301 -1.16 -50.85 34.45
N ALA A 302 -2.29 -50.17 34.50
CA ALA A 302 -3.43 -50.57 35.32
C ALA A 302 -4.30 -51.70 34.70
N SER A 303 -4.36 -51.79 33.35
CA SER A 303 -5.24 -52.74 32.64
C SER A 303 -4.49 -53.86 31.92
N HIS A 304 -3.14 -53.85 31.90
CA HIS A 304 -2.28 -54.72 31.09
C HIS A 304 -2.64 -54.77 29.59
N ARG A 305 -3.28 -53.76 29.07
CA ARG A 305 -3.69 -53.63 27.67
C ARG A 305 -3.13 -52.33 27.08
N VAL A 306 -2.31 -52.42 26.05
CA VAL A 306 -1.61 -51.29 25.42
C VAL A 306 -2.51 -50.50 24.49
N ILE A 307 -3.43 -51.16 23.79
CA ILE A 307 -4.27 -50.50 22.77
C ILE A 307 -5.54 -49.95 23.41
N ASN A 308 -5.73 -48.61 23.28
CA ASN A 308 -6.97 -47.93 23.66
C ASN A 308 -7.57 -47.31 22.41
N PRO A 309 -8.83 -47.69 22.03
CA PRO A 309 -9.45 -47.26 20.77
C PRO A 309 -9.76 -45.77 20.70
N GLY A 310 -9.81 -45.06 21.82
CA GLY A 310 -10.04 -43.60 21.83
C GLY A 310 -8.75 -42.80 21.96
N LEU A 311 -7.78 -43.26 22.78
CA LEU A 311 -6.54 -42.52 23.01
C LEU A 311 -5.58 -42.57 21.81
N LEU A 312 -5.52 -43.68 21.07
CA LEU A 312 -4.64 -43.78 19.91
C LEU A 312 -5.06 -42.81 18.78
N PRO A 313 -6.31 -42.75 18.36
CA PRO A 313 -6.77 -41.72 17.41
C PRO A 313 -6.58 -40.30 17.92
N ALA A 314 -6.80 -40.04 19.21
CA ALA A 314 -6.56 -38.71 19.81
C ALA A 314 -5.10 -38.27 19.68
N ILE A 315 -4.13 -39.17 19.95
CA ILE A 315 -2.71 -38.89 19.80
C ILE A 315 -2.35 -38.62 18.33
N LEU A 316 -2.79 -39.48 17.41
CA LEU A 316 -2.53 -39.30 15.98
C LEU A 316 -3.08 -37.96 15.49
N LEU A 317 -4.32 -37.64 15.84
CA LEU A 317 -4.96 -36.40 15.46
C LEU A 317 -4.25 -35.19 16.04
N ALA A 318 -3.86 -35.25 17.33
CA ALA A 318 -3.10 -34.18 17.98
C ALA A 318 -1.75 -33.95 17.28
N VAL A 319 -0.96 -35.00 17.04
CA VAL A 319 0.36 -34.89 16.41
C VAL A 319 0.24 -34.32 15.00
N ILE A 320 -0.64 -34.88 14.17
CA ILE A 320 -0.81 -34.44 12.79
C ILE A 320 -1.27 -32.97 12.77
N PHE A 321 -2.32 -32.64 13.50
CA PHE A 321 -2.91 -31.30 13.43
C PHE A 321 -2.00 -30.23 14.06
N CYS A 322 -1.36 -30.51 15.20
CA CYS A 322 -0.40 -29.58 15.79
C CYS A 322 0.79 -29.34 14.84
N SER A 323 1.32 -30.40 14.22
CA SER A 323 2.42 -30.27 13.26
C SER A 323 2.02 -29.46 12.04
N MET A 324 0.83 -29.67 11.48
CA MET A 324 0.31 -28.91 10.36
C MET A 324 0.09 -27.42 10.74
N THR A 325 -0.48 -27.15 11.92
CA THR A 325 -0.70 -25.78 12.41
C THR A 325 0.61 -25.03 12.60
N ILE A 326 1.59 -25.65 13.24
CA ILE A 326 2.92 -25.05 13.45
C ILE A 326 3.64 -24.86 12.11
N GLY A 327 3.59 -25.85 11.22
CA GLY A 327 4.16 -25.75 9.88
C GLY A 327 3.59 -24.60 9.06
N LEU A 328 2.26 -24.44 9.07
CA LEU A 328 1.61 -23.33 8.40
C LEU A 328 2.01 -21.97 8.99
N LEU A 329 1.95 -21.82 10.32
CA LEU A 329 2.30 -20.55 10.95
C LEU A 329 3.76 -20.17 10.68
N ASN A 330 4.68 -21.13 10.65
CA ASN A 330 6.06 -20.89 10.25
C ASN A 330 6.18 -20.51 8.77
N SER A 331 5.39 -21.09 7.88
CA SER A 331 5.40 -20.71 6.46
C SER A 331 4.82 -19.33 6.21
N LEU A 332 3.93 -18.85 7.08
CA LEU A 332 3.38 -17.50 7.01
C LEU A 332 4.38 -16.45 7.53
N GLN A 333 5.06 -16.74 8.65
CA GLN A 333 5.97 -15.81 9.29
C GLN A 333 7.32 -15.68 8.54
N GLY A 334 7.81 -16.79 7.92
CA GLY A 334 9.17 -16.87 7.39
C GLY A 334 10.24 -16.93 8.47
N THR A 335 11.30 -17.67 8.22
CA THR A 335 12.37 -17.86 9.21
C THR A 335 13.73 -17.29 8.81
N ASN A 336 13.89 -16.77 7.59
CA ASN A 336 15.18 -16.26 7.11
C ASN A 336 15.04 -15.07 6.18
N GLN A 337 15.85 -14.06 6.41
CA GLN A 337 15.93 -12.78 5.73
C GLN A 337 16.61 -12.80 4.35
N GLN A 338 16.54 -13.87 3.57
CA GLN A 338 17.13 -13.93 2.23
C GLN A 338 16.14 -14.51 1.21
N HIS A 339 15.59 -13.63 0.43
CA HIS A 339 14.78 -13.66 -0.80
C HIS A 339 13.99 -14.93 -1.23
N ALA A 340 14.50 -16.12 -1.12
CA ALA A 340 13.84 -17.32 -1.65
C ALA A 340 13.12 -18.19 -0.60
N GLN A 341 13.12 -17.79 0.68
CA GLN A 341 12.54 -18.53 1.80
C GLN A 341 11.75 -17.65 2.78
N ASP A 342 11.37 -16.49 2.35
CA ASP A 342 10.59 -15.56 3.16
C ASP A 342 9.17 -16.09 3.32
N GLY A 343 8.54 -15.79 4.48
CA GLY A 343 7.17 -16.24 4.74
C GLY A 343 6.19 -15.54 3.79
N ALA A 344 5.05 -16.17 3.58
CA ALA A 344 4.04 -15.68 2.66
C ALA A 344 3.57 -14.23 2.97
N PHE A 345 3.62 -13.80 4.25
CA PHE A 345 3.34 -12.41 4.63
C PHE A 345 4.47 -11.46 4.21
N VAL A 346 5.73 -11.87 4.27
CA VAL A 346 6.88 -11.08 3.79
C VAL A 346 6.75 -10.88 2.30
N GLN A 347 6.53 -11.96 1.57
CA GLN A 347 6.34 -11.95 0.11
C GLN A 347 5.22 -11.01 -0.29
N LEU A 348 4.05 -11.10 0.35
CA LEU A 348 2.89 -10.27 0.06
C LEU A 348 3.18 -8.77 0.22
N VAL A 349 3.88 -8.38 1.29
CA VAL A 349 4.07 -6.95 1.60
C VAL A 349 5.38 -6.42 1.03
N GLN A 350 6.49 -7.13 1.19
CA GLN A 350 7.81 -6.60 0.82
C GLN A 350 8.18 -6.88 -0.64
N ASP A 351 7.76 -8.00 -1.21
CA ASP A 351 8.08 -8.31 -2.59
C ASP A 351 6.98 -7.77 -3.53
N ASP A 352 5.72 -8.17 -3.30
CA ASP A 352 4.63 -7.84 -4.23
C ASP A 352 4.17 -6.38 -4.08
N TYR A 353 3.79 -5.95 -2.85
CA TYR A 353 3.21 -4.62 -2.66
C TYR A 353 4.24 -3.49 -2.74
N VAL A 354 5.43 -3.66 -2.16
CA VAL A 354 6.50 -2.65 -2.27
C VAL A 354 6.88 -2.44 -3.73
N SER A 355 6.91 -3.49 -4.55
CA SER A 355 7.17 -3.36 -5.99
C SER A 355 6.08 -2.59 -6.74
N VAL A 356 4.79 -2.71 -6.33
CA VAL A 356 3.70 -1.87 -6.86
C VAL A 356 3.90 -0.41 -6.45
N TYR A 357 4.24 -0.18 -5.18
CA TYR A 357 4.50 1.16 -4.64
C TYR A 357 5.69 1.84 -5.32
N ASP A 358 6.81 1.13 -5.48
CA ASP A 358 8.01 1.64 -6.15
C ASP A 358 7.75 1.95 -7.64
N ALA A 359 6.93 1.14 -8.31
CA ALA A 359 6.50 1.42 -9.67
C ALA A 359 5.65 2.70 -9.77
N ALA A 360 4.78 2.97 -8.78
CA ALA A 360 4.01 4.21 -8.73
C ALA A 360 4.91 5.44 -8.50
N ILE A 361 5.91 5.34 -7.60
CA ILE A 361 6.91 6.40 -7.41
C ILE A 361 7.69 6.62 -8.70
N LEU A 362 8.11 5.55 -9.37
CA LEU A 362 8.84 5.65 -10.63
C LEU A 362 8.02 6.34 -11.72
N ASN A 363 6.72 6.02 -11.84
CA ASN A 363 5.81 6.71 -12.76
C ASN A 363 5.74 8.21 -12.46
N ARG A 364 5.54 8.57 -11.19
CA ARG A 364 5.47 9.96 -10.76
C ARG A 364 6.73 10.74 -11.10
N VAL A 365 7.89 10.27 -10.66
CA VAL A 365 9.17 10.96 -10.89
C VAL A 365 9.49 11.06 -12.39
N ALA A 366 9.09 10.06 -13.18
CA ALA A 366 9.28 10.10 -14.62
C ALA A 366 8.29 11.09 -15.30
N THR A 367 7.06 11.20 -14.80
CA THR A 367 6.08 12.19 -15.30
C THR A 367 6.54 13.61 -14.96
N ASP A 368 7.08 13.83 -13.77
CA ASP A 368 7.68 15.11 -13.39
C ASP A 368 8.90 15.45 -14.28
N ALA A 369 9.80 14.49 -14.55
CA ALA A 369 10.89 14.69 -15.51
C ALA A 369 10.38 15.03 -16.93
N ASN A 370 9.27 14.42 -17.36
CA ASN A 370 8.65 14.76 -18.64
C ASN A 370 8.05 16.18 -18.62
N ALA A 371 7.46 16.58 -17.51
CA ALA A 371 6.98 17.95 -17.33
C ALA A 371 8.12 18.98 -17.31
N ASP A 372 9.27 18.64 -16.72
CA ASP A 372 10.47 19.50 -16.72
C ASP A 372 10.98 19.79 -18.12
N GLU A 373 10.85 18.84 -19.05
CA GLU A 373 11.19 19.05 -20.46
C GLU A 373 10.35 20.20 -21.04
N SER A 374 9.04 20.16 -20.84
CA SER A 374 8.09 21.17 -21.36
C SER A 374 8.21 22.50 -20.61
N ARG A 375 8.37 22.46 -19.27
CA ARG A 375 8.64 23.63 -18.41
C ARG A 375 9.90 24.38 -18.84
N TRP A 376 10.96 23.62 -19.15
CA TRP A 376 12.21 24.17 -19.63
C TRP A 376 12.06 24.85 -20.99
N LEU A 377 11.33 24.24 -21.93
CA LEU A 377 11.06 24.82 -23.27
C LEU A 377 10.27 26.13 -23.17
N ILE A 378 9.20 26.14 -22.38
CA ILE A 378 8.36 27.33 -22.23
C ILE A 378 9.11 28.46 -21.53
N ALA A 379 9.92 28.16 -20.49
CA ALA A 379 10.77 29.15 -19.84
C ALA A 379 11.79 29.76 -20.82
N LEU A 380 12.31 28.95 -21.73
CA LEU A 380 13.21 29.42 -22.78
C LEU A 380 12.50 30.31 -23.82
N GLU A 381 11.24 30.02 -24.16
CA GLU A 381 10.40 30.82 -25.04
C GLU A 381 10.12 32.22 -24.45
N PHE A 382 9.80 32.27 -23.14
CA PHE A 382 9.59 33.53 -22.42
C PHE A 382 10.89 34.23 -22.00
N ASN A 383 12.06 33.67 -22.36
CA ASN A 383 13.38 34.17 -21.97
C ASN A 383 13.57 34.29 -20.46
N ASP A 384 12.93 33.40 -19.68
CA ASP A 384 13.02 33.30 -18.24
C ASP A 384 14.20 32.41 -17.82
N GLN A 385 15.39 33.01 -17.76
CA GLN A 385 16.63 32.29 -17.49
C GLN A 385 16.67 31.65 -16.09
N ALA A 386 15.93 32.22 -15.12
CA ALA A 386 15.87 31.67 -13.78
C ALA A 386 15.13 30.32 -13.79
N ASN A 387 13.96 30.26 -14.44
CA ASN A 387 13.21 29.02 -14.57
C ASN A 387 13.86 28.03 -15.55
N VAL A 388 14.56 28.50 -16.60
CA VAL A 388 15.37 27.60 -17.45
C VAL A 388 16.43 26.87 -16.62
N ALA A 389 17.11 27.54 -15.70
CA ALA A 389 18.11 26.93 -14.83
C ALA A 389 17.45 25.98 -13.82
N HIS A 390 16.34 26.40 -13.21
CA HIS A 390 15.59 25.62 -12.22
C HIS A 390 15.11 24.29 -12.80
N TRP A 391 14.37 24.30 -13.90
CA TRP A 391 13.86 23.08 -14.52
C TRP A 391 14.96 22.18 -15.13
N GLN A 392 16.10 22.75 -15.47
CA GLN A 392 17.27 21.94 -15.84
C GLN A 392 17.83 21.17 -14.64
N ASP A 393 17.89 21.82 -13.48
CA ASP A 393 18.40 21.19 -12.26
C ASP A 393 17.43 20.13 -11.74
N ASP A 394 16.11 20.37 -11.79
CA ASP A 394 15.07 19.41 -11.40
C ASP A 394 15.11 18.19 -12.32
N TRP A 395 15.15 18.39 -13.63
CA TRP A 395 15.30 17.30 -14.59
C TRP A 395 16.53 16.43 -14.30
N ASN A 396 17.68 17.05 -13.99
CA ASN A 396 18.89 16.32 -13.64
C ASN A 396 18.73 15.47 -12.36
N GLN A 397 18.03 16.01 -11.35
CA GLN A 397 17.73 15.28 -10.11
C GLN A 397 16.76 14.12 -10.38
N ASN A 398 15.70 14.36 -11.13
CA ASN A 398 14.72 13.34 -11.52
C ASN A 398 15.37 12.20 -12.31
N VAL A 399 16.25 12.48 -13.28
CA VAL A 399 16.99 11.46 -14.03
C VAL A 399 17.89 10.59 -13.14
N GLN A 400 18.54 11.19 -12.14
CA GLN A 400 19.34 10.42 -11.17
C GLN A 400 18.45 9.55 -10.28
N HIS A 401 17.31 10.08 -9.83
CA HIS A 401 16.35 9.34 -9.01
C HIS A 401 15.75 8.17 -9.80
N ILE A 402 15.30 8.39 -11.03
CA ILE A 402 14.77 7.34 -11.92
C ILE A 402 15.82 6.24 -12.15
N SER A 403 17.08 6.61 -12.37
CA SER A 403 18.16 5.63 -12.54
C SER A 403 18.30 4.74 -11.30
N SER A 404 18.23 5.33 -10.10
CA SER A 404 18.27 4.60 -8.84
C SER A 404 17.06 3.67 -8.68
N LEU A 405 15.85 4.15 -8.98
CA LEU A 405 14.62 3.36 -8.91
C LEU A 405 14.61 2.19 -9.90
N LEU A 406 15.12 2.40 -11.12
CA LEU A 406 15.27 1.33 -12.12
C LEU A 406 16.26 0.25 -11.67
N ASP A 407 17.34 0.63 -10.99
CA ASP A 407 18.28 -0.33 -10.42
C ASP A 407 17.72 -1.07 -9.22
N GLN A 408 16.92 -0.40 -8.37
CA GLN A 408 16.18 -1.03 -7.27
C GLN A 408 15.14 -2.02 -7.80
N ALA A 409 14.32 -1.62 -8.78
CA ALA A 409 13.35 -2.52 -9.40
C ALA A 409 14.02 -3.75 -10.03
N GLN A 410 15.20 -3.57 -10.65
CA GLN A 410 15.98 -4.70 -11.19
C GLN A 410 16.54 -5.61 -10.09
N ALA A 411 16.96 -5.05 -8.96
CA ALA A 411 17.49 -5.82 -7.83
C ALA A 411 16.38 -6.59 -7.11
N ASN A 412 15.15 -6.03 -7.10
CA ASN A 412 13.97 -6.61 -6.46
C ASN A 412 13.19 -7.58 -7.38
N GLN A 413 13.70 -7.85 -8.57
CA GLN A 413 13.04 -8.77 -9.50
C GLN A 413 12.87 -10.16 -8.88
N THR A 414 11.62 -10.57 -8.67
CA THR A 414 11.25 -11.85 -8.04
C THR A 414 10.60 -12.79 -9.05
N TRP A 415 9.80 -12.25 -9.98
CA TRP A 415 8.96 -13.03 -10.88
C TRP A 415 9.45 -12.98 -12.33
N GLN A 416 9.14 -14.05 -13.08
CA GLN A 416 9.48 -14.15 -14.51
C GLN A 416 8.73 -13.09 -15.35
N GLU A 417 7.52 -12.74 -14.95
CA GLU A 417 6.63 -11.79 -15.61
C GLU A 417 7.17 -10.36 -15.56
N GLU A 418 8.07 -10.04 -14.62
CA GLU A 418 8.70 -8.73 -14.46
C GLU A 418 9.84 -8.48 -15.46
N ILE A 419 10.45 -9.55 -16.01
CA ILE A 419 11.66 -9.44 -16.85
C ILE A 419 11.43 -8.54 -18.07
N THR A 420 10.36 -8.79 -18.82
CA THR A 420 10.07 -8.04 -20.04
C THR A 420 9.70 -6.58 -19.76
N PRO A 421 8.80 -6.26 -18.80
CA PRO A 421 8.55 -4.88 -18.39
C PRO A 421 9.83 -4.15 -17.97
N LEU A 422 10.67 -4.73 -17.11
CA LEU A 422 11.93 -4.11 -16.65
C LEU A 422 12.89 -3.81 -17.80
N GLN A 423 13.04 -4.71 -18.76
CA GLN A 423 13.86 -4.47 -19.96
C GLN A 423 13.30 -3.35 -20.83
N ASN A 424 11.98 -3.33 -21.02
CA ASN A 424 11.29 -2.29 -21.79
C ASN A 424 11.41 -0.93 -21.11
N MET A 425 11.28 -0.85 -19.78
CA MET A 425 11.49 0.37 -19.00
C MET A 425 12.88 0.96 -19.25
N LYS A 426 13.94 0.16 -19.01
CA LYS A 426 15.32 0.62 -19.20
C LYS A 426 15.59 1.09 -20.62
N SER A 427 15.12 0.35 -21.63
CA SER A 427 15.34 0.71 -23.02
C SER A 427 14.56 1.95 -23.45
N SER A 428 13.31 2.09 -22.99
CA SER A 428 12.47 3.24 -23.31
C SER A 428 12.96 4.50 -22.60
N TRP A 429 13.36 4.40 -21.33
CA TRP A 429 13.97 5.51 -20.59
C TRP A 429 15.26 6.01 -21.24
N HIS A 430 16.13 5.09 -21.65
CA HIS A 430 17.34 5.47 -22.39
C HIS A 430 17.02 6.18 -23.71
N THR A 431 16.00 5.72 -24.43
CA THR A 431 15.55 6.35 -25.68
C THR A 431 15.00 7.75 -25.40
N TYR A 432 14.13 7.90 -24.39
CA TYR A 432 13.56 9.18 -23.97
C TYR A 432 14.67 10.18 -23.60
N SER A 433 15.58 9.82 -22.70
CA SER A 433 16.68 10.70 -22.27
C SER A 433 17.61 11.11 -23.43
N SER A 434 17.78 10.23 -24.44
CA SER A 434 18.54 10.56 -25.64
C SER A 434 17.84 11.60 -26.52
N ILE A 435 16.50 11.51 -26.61
CA ILE A 435 15.68 12.46 -27.40
C ILE A 435 15.61 13.81 -26.68
N ASP A 436 15.46 13.83 -25.34
CA ASP A 436 15.56 15.07 -24.55
C ASP A 436 16.90 15.80 -24.80
N GLY A 437 18.01 15.09 -24.81
CA GLY A 437 19.29 15.67 -25.14
C GLY A 437 19.36 16.28 -26.57
N GLN A 438 18.69 15.66 -27.55
CA GLN A 438 18.58 16.20 -28.90
C GLN A 438 17.68 17.44 -28.94
N MET A 439 16.56 17.41 -28.22
CA MET A 439 15.62 18.53 -28.08
C MET A 439 16.31 19.75 -27.48
N ARG A 440 17.02 19.60 -26.35
CA ARG A 440 17.80 20.68 -25.71
C ARG A 440 18.90 21.25 -26.65
N THR A 441 19.56 20.38 -27.38
CA THR A 441 20.56 20.79 -28.39
C THR A 441 19.91 21.59 -29.52
N ALA A 442 18.73 21.16 -30.00
CA ALA A 442 18.01 21.89 -31.06
C ALA A 442 17.53 23.27 -30.56
N ALA A 443 17.01 23.35 -29.33
CA ALA A 443 16.56 24.60 -28.71
C ALA A 443 17.69 25.61 -28.50
N GLN A 444 18.89 25.15 -28.22
CA GLN A 444 20.08 26.00 -28.00
C GLN A 444 20.78 26.46 -29.31
N ASN A 445 20.40 25.90 -30.43
CA ASN A 445 21.05 26.23 -31.74
C ASN A 445 20.67 27.63 -32.25
N GLN A 446 21.39 28.64 -31.83
CA GLN A 446 21.19 30.05 -32.20
C GLN A 446 21.22 30.32 -33.71
N SER A 447 21.79 29.42 -34.50
CA SER A 447 21.85 29.55 -35.98
C SER A 447 20.53 29.19 -36.65
N ASN A 448 19.63 28.48 -35.96
CA ASN A 448 18.29 28.09 -36.46
C ASN A 448 17.22 29.06 -35.95
N PRO A 449 16.59 29.87 -36.82
CA PRO A 449 15.52 30.77 -36.42
C PRO A 449 14.25 30.03 -35.94
N LYS A 450 14.09 28.74 -36.27
CA LYS A 450 13.00 27.86 -35.85
C LYS A 450 13.41 26.90 -34.74
N ARG A 451 14.48 27.21 -33.99
CA ARG A 451 15.04 26.31 -32.97
C ARG A 451 14.06 25.81 -31.94
N LEU A 452 13.19 26.69 -31.42
CA LEU A 452 12.16 26.34 -30.43
C LEU A 452 11.09 25.44 -31.05
N LEU A 453 10.54 25.81 -32.21
CA LEU A 453 9.57 25.00 -32.94
C LEU A 453 10.12 23.58 -33.26
N THR A 454 11.43 23.49 -33.58
CA THR A 454 12.08 22.20 -33.82
C THR A 454 12.19 21.38 -32.52
N ALA A 455 12.50 22.05 -31.42
CA ALA A 455 12.58 21.41 -30.10
C ALA A 455 11.20 20.94 -29.62
N GLU A 456 10.18 21.77 -29.75
CA GLU A 456 8.79 21.43 -29.44
C GLU A 456 8.30 20.22 -30.25
N GLY A 457 8.58 20.17 -31.55
CA GLY A 457 8.22 19.02 -32.37
C GLY A 457 8.96 17.74 -31.98
N LEU A 458 10.16 17.82 -31.38
CA LEU A 458 10.84 16.65 -30.80
C LEU A 458 10.21 16.25 -29.45
N SER A 459 9.90 17.22 -28.60
CA SER A 459 9.28 17.01 -27.29
C SER A 459 7.91 16.32 -27.44
N THR A 460 6.99 16.96 -28.16
CA THR A 460 5.63 16.44 -28.35
C THR A 460 5.55 15.20 -29.24
N GLY A 461 6.50 15.00 -30.12
CA GLY A 461 6.56 13.87 -31.07
C GLY A 461 7.31 12.66 -30.54
N ASP A 462 8.62 12.61 -30.81
CA ASP A 462 9.45 11.43 -30.53
C ASP A 462 9.67 11.22 -29.02
N SER A 463 9.81 12.32 -28.25
CA SER A 463 9.99 12.28 -26.80
C SER A 463 8.76 11.70 -26.12
N ASN A 464 7.57 12.25 -26.36
CA ASN A 464 6.32 11.75 -25.81
C ASN A 464 6.05 10.28 -26.21
N ARG A 465 6.39 9.88 -27.44
CA ARG A 465 6.26 8.46 -27.83
C ARG A 465 7.22 7.54 -27.07
N ALA A 466 8.44 7.99 -26.76
CA ALA A 466 9.38 7.21 -25.96
C ALA A 466 8.96 7.17 -24.49
N PHE A 467 8.48 8.29 -23.94
CA PHE A 467 7.93 8.39 -22.60
C PHE A 467 6.71 7.47 -22.43
N ASN A 468 5.75 7.50 -23.36
CA ASN A 468 4.55 6.64 -23.28
C ASN A 468 4.90 5.15 -23.33
N ARG A 469 5.97 4.74 -24.02
CA ARG A 469 6.46 3.34 -23.95
C ARG A 469 7.04 3.02 -22.58
N PHE A 470 7.78 3.95 -22.00
CA PHE A 470 8.30 3.80 -20.64
C PHE A 470 7.16 3.67 -19.65
N PHE A 471 6.22 4.61 -19.67
CA PHE A 471 5.02 4.61 -18.80
C PHE A 471 4.21 3.31 -18.92
N THR A 472 3.99 2.83 -20.15
CA THR A 472 3.32 1.56 -20.39
C THR A 472 4.09 0.39 -19.76
N ALA A 473 5.40 0.37 -19.85
CA ALA A 473 6.22 -0.69 -19.28
C ALA A 473 6.21 -0.67 -17.74
N VAL A 474 6.23 0.53 -17.11
CA VAL A 474 6.06 0.68 -15.64
C VAL A 474 4.69 0.18 -15.20
N THR A 475 3.62 0.55 -15.92
CA THR A 475 2.26 0.06 -15.65
C THR A 475 2.16 -1.45 -15.76
N GLN A 476 2.81 -2.06 -16.75
CA GLN A 476 2.86 -3.52 -16.88
C GLN A 476 3.61 -4.19 -15.73
N LEU A 477 4.69 -3.59 -15.23
CA LEU A 477 5.39 -4.06 -14.04
C LEU A 477 4.49 -3.99 -12.80
N ALA A 478 3.86 -2.85 -12.56
CA ALA A 478 2.91 -2.67 -11.47
C ALA A 478 1.76 -3.69 -11.53
N GLN A 479 1.21 -3.93 -12.72
CA GLN A 479 0.15 -4.93 -12.95
C GLN A 479 0.60 -6.37 -12.67
N ALA A 480 1.82 -6.74 -13.08
CA ALA A 480 2.36 -8.05 -12.78
C ALA A 480 2.44 -8.28 -11.26
N ASN A 481 3.01 -7.33 -10.52
CA ASN A 481 3.13 -7.40 -9.07
C ASN A 481 1.77 -7.36 -8.36
N GLN A 482 0.83 -6.52 -8.81
CA GLN A 482 -0.53 -6.48 -8.28
C GLN A 482 -1.28 -7.80 -8.49
N ASN A 483 -1.08 -8.48 -9.60
CA ASN A 483 -1.66 -9.79 -9.86
C ASN A 483 -1.09 -10.86 -8.92
N HIS A 484 0.22 -10.84 -8.66
CA HIS A 484 0.86 -11.72 -7.69
C HIS A 484 0.37 -11.42 -6.26
N TYR A 485 0.31 -10.15 -5.88
CA TYR A 485 -0.27 -9.73 -4.61
C TYR A 485 -1.68 -10.32 -4.41
N ASN A 486 -2.57 -10.13 -5.38
CA ASN A 486 -3.95 -10.60 -5.29
C ASN A 486 -4.04 -12.13 -5.16
N GLN A 487 -3.21 -12.88 -5.89
CA GLN A 487 -3.17 -14.34 -5.82
C GLN A 487 -2.65 -14.81 -4.46
N THR A 488 -1.55 -14.23 -3.99
CA THR A 488 -0.94 -14.54 -2.68
C THR A 488 -1.90 -14.21 -1.55
N PHE A 489 -2.52 -13.03 -1.58
CA PHE A 489 -3.53 -12.59 -0.61
C PHE A 489 -4.70 -13.56 -0.51
N GLN A 490 -5.32 -13.91 -1.65
CA GLN A 490 -6.45 -14.85 -1.67
C GLN A 490 -6.05 -16.24 -1.16
N GLY A 491 -4.86 -16.72 -1.52
CA GLY A 491 -4.30 -17.98 -1.05
C GLY A 491 -4.11 -18.00 0.47
N ILE A 492 -3.49 -16.95 1.02
CA ILE A 492 -3.28 -16.80 2.47
C ILE A 492 -4.62 -16.71 3.19
N ASN A 493 -5.51 -15.82 2.78
CA ASN A 493 -6.79 -15.58 3.44
C ASN A 493 -7.67 -16.84 3.47
N THR A 494 -7.75 -17.57 2.35
CA THR A 494 -8.46 -18.86 2.27
C THR A 494 -7.85 -19.88 3.23
N THR A 495 -6.53 -19.96 3.27
CA THR A 495 -5.80 -20.89 4.15
C THR A 495 -6.05 -20.56 5.63
N LEU A 496 -5.97 -19.29 6.02
CA LEU A 496 -6.25 -18.83 7.38
C LEU A 496 -7.67 -19.19 7.81
N MET A 497 -8.66 -18.97 6.94
CA MET A 497 -10.07 -19.32 7.20
C MET A 497 -10.27 -20.83 7.37
N VAL A 498 -9.65 -21.64 6.54
CA VAL A 498 -9.72 -23.11 6.64
C VAL A 498 -9.12 -23.58 7.98
N TYR A 499 -7.94 -23.10 8.35
CA TYR A 499 -7.30 -23.49 9.60
C TYR A 499 -8.02 -22.95 10.83
N PHE A 500 -8.64 -21.77 10.76
CA PHE A 500 -9.56 -21.29 11.80
C PHE A 500 -10.67 -22.31 12.07
N LEU A 501 -11.35 -22.78 11.02
CA LEU A 501 -12.42 -23.79 11.14
C LEU A 501 -11.88 -25.15 11.64
N LEU A 502 -10.72 -25.57 11.14
CA LEU A 502 -10.07 -26.79 11.60
C LEU A 502 -9.70 -26.74 13.08
N CYS A 503 -9.22 -25.61 13.59
CA CYS A 503 -8.95 -25.41 15.03
C CYS A 503 -10.22 -25.58 15.87
N LEU A 504 -11.36 -25.04 15.42
CA LEU A 504 -12.64 -25.16 16.12
C LEU A 504 -13.18 -26.60 16.15
N ILE A 505 -12.76 -27.46 15.23
CA ILE A 505 -13.26 -28.84 15.13
C ILE A 505 -12.25 -29.83 15.70
N LEU A 506 -10.99 -29.79 15.27
CA LEU A 506 -10.04 -30.88 15.49
C LEU A 506 -9.44 -30.91 16.91
N PHE A 507 -9.19 -29.75 17.53
CA PHE A 507 -8.74 -29.73 18.92
C PHE A 507 -9.82 -30.20 19.91
N PRO A 508 -11.09 -29.73 19.83
CA PRO A 508 -12.16 -30.31 20.66
C PRO A 508 -12.37 -31.80 20.39
N LEU A 509 -12.31 -32.23 19.12
CA LEU A 509 -12.45 -33.65 18.77
C LEU A 509 -11.33 -34.49 19.41
N THR A 510 -10.09 -33.98 19.43
CA THR A 510 -8.97 -34.63 20.12
C THR A 510 -9.28 -34.83 21.60
N GLY A 511 -9.79 -33.78 22.27
CA GLY A 511 -10.20 -33.84 23.68
C GLY A 511 -11.33 -34.84 23.93
N LEU A 512 -12.35 -34.84 23.05
CA LEU A 512 -13.49 -35.76 23.14
C LEU A 512 -13.10 -37.23 22.91
N LEU A 513 -12.22 -37.50 21.94
CA LEU A 513 -11.68 -38.84 21.68
C LEU A 513 -10.87 -39.36 22.86
N ALA A 514 -10.04 -38.49 23.46
CA ALA A 514 -9.28 -38.82 24.66
C ALA A 514 -10.21 -39.11 25.83
N LEU A 515 -11.21 -38.27 26.06
CA LEU A 515 -12.26 -38.46 27.08
C LEU A 515 -12.98 -39.80 26.87
N TRP A 516 -13.46 -40.06 25.67
CA TRP A 516 -14.14 -41.32 25.31
C TRP A 516 -13.24 -42.52 25.60
N GLY A 517 -11.97 -42.48 25.18
CA GLY A 517 -11.01 -43.55 25.45
C GLY A 517 -10.78 -43.79 26.96
N ILE A 518 -10.73 -42.73 27.77
CA ILE A 518 -10.59 -42.83 29.22
C ILE A 518 -11.86 -43.41 29.83
N PHE A 519 -13.06 -42.94 29.47
CA PHE A 519 -14.32 -43.42 29.98
C PHE A 519 -14.64 -44.88 29.66
N MET A 520 -14.28 -45.35 28.45
CA MET A 520 -14.44 -46.75 28.06
C MET A 520 -13.68 -47.69 28.99
N ARG A 521 -12.52 -47.25 29.52
CA ARG A 521 -11.72 -48.05 30.44
C ARG A 521 -12.07 -47.89 31.93
N LEU A 522 -12.70 -46.73 32.28
CA LEU A 522 -13.18 -46.52 33.66
C LEU A 522 -14.23 -47.54 34.08
N LYS A 523 -14.91 -48.22 33.16
CA LYS A 523 -15.84 -49.29 33.42
C LYS A 523 -15.17 -50.59 33.85
N ASP A 524 -13.88 -50.75 33.54
CA ASP A 524 -13.09 -51.93 33.91
C ASP A 524 -12.52 -51.80 35.34
N PHE A 525 -12.64 -50.63 36.00
CA PHE A 525 -12.19 -50.32 37.35
C PHE A 525 -13.37 -49.90 38.23
#